data_26d2101da7f7b9d5526079fa9149627c
#
_entry.id   26d2101da7f7b9d5526079fa9149627c
#
_cell.length_a   1.000
_cell.length_b   1.000
_cell.length_c   1.000
_cell.angle_alpha   90.00
_cell.angle_beta   90.00
_cell.angle_gamma   90.00
#
_symmetry.space_group_name_H-M   'P 1'
#
loop_
_entity.id
_entity.type
_entity.pdbx_description
1 polymer ?
#
loop_
_entity_poly.entity_id
_entity_poly.type
_entity_poly.pdbx_seq_one_letter_code
_entity_poly.pdbx_strand_id
1 'polypeptide(L)'
;MKKITSFTIDHIKLQPGVYVSRKDPVGDQVITTFDIRMTSPNEEPVMNTAELHAMEHLAATFLRNHKEFGPKVIYWGPMGCRTGNYLLLNGDYESRDIVPLMIEMFEFIRDFEGEIPGASAKDCGNYLDMNLGMAKYLAKKFLDEVLYDIKPDRLVYPE
;
A
#
# COMPACT_ATOMS: atom_id res chain seq x y z
N MET A 1 6.11 2.91 -28.89
CA MET A 1 6.19 1.97 -27.74
C MET A 1 4.76 1.56 -27.34
N LYS A 2 4.54 0.31 -26.95
CA LYS A 2 3.24 -0.12 -26.39
C LYS A 2 3.10 0.45 -24.99
N LYS A 3 1.87 0.87 -24.60
CA LYS A 3 1.59 1.26 -23.21
C LYS A 3 1.80 0.05 -22.28
N ILE A 4 2.41 0.29 -21.13
CA ILE A 4 2.50 -0.70 -20.06
C ILE A 4 1.17 -0.75 -19.28
N THR A 5 0.91 -1.85 -18.58
CA THR A 5 -0.37 -2.08 -17.88
C THR A 5 -0.77 -0.91 -16.95
N SER A 6 0.19 -0.35 -16.21
CA SER A 6 -0.08 0.79 -15.31
C SER A 6 -0.59 2.06 -16.02
N PHE A 7 -0.32 2.20 -17.32
CA PHE A 7 -0.76 3.36 -18.12
C PHE A 7 -2.08 3.09 -18.88
N THR A 8 -2.67 1.92 -18.71
CA THR A 8 -3.99 1.59 -19.31
C THR A 8 -5.14 1.85 -18.34
N ILE A 9 -4.86 2.08 -17.06
CA ILE A 9 -5.86 2.38 -16.05
C ILE A 9 -6.34 3.82 -16.22
N ASP A 10 -7.66 4.03 -16.17
CA ASP A 10 -8.25 5.37 -16.21
C ASP A 10 -8.07 6.08 -14.85
N HIS A 11 -7.03 6.88 -14.72
CA HIS A 11 -6.72 7.62 -13.50
C HIS A 11 -7.66 8.80 -13.22
N ILE A 12 -8.55 9.16 -14.14
CA ILE A 12 -9.60 10.17 -13.91
C ILE A 12 -10.75 9.55 -13.12
N LYS A 13 -11.05 8.27 -13.38
CA LYS A 13 -12.11 7.54 -12.69
C LYS A 13 -11.63 6.79 -11.44
N LEU A 14 -10.32 6.57 -11.32
CA LEU A 14 -9.73 5.78 -10.25
C LEU A 14 -9.91 6.44 -8.90
N GLN A 15 -10.47 5.70 -7.96
CA GLN A 15 -10.75 6.15 -6.61
C GLN A 15 -9.84 5.40 -5.59
N PRO A 16 -9.72 5.88 -4.35
CA PRO A 16 -9.07 5.12 -3.28
C PRO A 16 -9.68 3.74 -3.10
N GLY A 17 -8.84 2.72 -2.96
CA GLY A 17 -9.28 1.33 -2.88
C GLY A 17 -8.14 0.33 -2.84
N VAL A 18 -8.49 -0.93 -2.98
CA VAL A 18 -7.56 -2.08 -3.02
C VAL A 18 -7.78 -2.84 -4.31
N TYR A 19 -6.82 -2.81 -5.21
CA TYR A 19 -6.97 -3.34 -6.56
C TYR A 19 -5.91 -4.39 -6.87
N VAL A 20 -6.29 -5.46 -7.55
CA VAL A 20 -5.30 -6.31 -8.25
C VAL A 20 -4.81 -5.54 -9.46
N SER A 21 -3.55 -5.13 -9.44
CA SER A 21 -2.91 -4.45 -10.55
C SER A 21 -2.55 -5.41 -11.67
N ARG A 22 -1.93 -6.54 -11.30
CA ARG A 22 -1.60 -7.62 -12.24
C ARG A 22 -1.26 -8.90 -11.51
N LYS A 23 -1.29 -10.01 -12.24
CA LYS A 23 -0.82 -11.32 -11.81
C LYS A 23 0.25 -11.80 -12.78
N ASP A 24 1.44 -12.08 -12.27
CA ASP A 24 2.58 -12.51 -13.07
C ASP A 24 2.92 -13.97 -12.76
N PRO A 25 2.84 -14.90 -13.73
CA PRO A 25 3.32 -16.27 -13.56
C PRO A 25 4.85 -16.28 -13.52
N VAL A 26 5.42 -16.98 -12.53
CA VAL A 26 6.86 -17.17 -12.36
C VAL A 26 7.11 -18.64 -12.04
N GLY A 27 7.49 -19.44 -13.03
CA GLY A 27 7.58 -20.89 -12.90
C GLY A 27 6.21 -21.49 -12.60
N ASP A 28 6.09 -22.21 -11.49
CA ASP A 28 4.85 -22.80 -10.96
C ASP A 28 4.12 -21.87 -9.95
N GLN A 29 4.65 -20.67 -9.73
CA GLN A 29 4.12 -19.68 -8.80
C GLN A 29 3.40 -18.56 -9.55
N VAL A 30 2.57 -17.82 -8.81
CA VAL A 30 1.96 -16.56 -9.27
C VAL A 30 2.36 -15.47 -8.29
N ILE A 31 2.77 -14.31 -8.83
CA ILE A 31 2.98 -13.12 -8.04
C ILE A 31 1.81 -12.17 -8.29
N THR A 32 1.06 -11.85 -7.25
CA THR A 32 0.00 -10.85 -7.31
C THR A 32 0.52 -9.50 -6.86
N THR A 33 0.40 -8.49 -7.71
CA THR A 33 0.70 -7.09 -7.40
C THR A 33 -0.60 -6.37 -7.09
N PHE A 34 -0.69 -5.79 -5.89
CA PHE A 34 -1.81 -4.97 -5.47
C PHE A 34 -1.48 -3.49 -5.52
N ASP A 35 -2.42 -2.71 -6.02
CA ASP A 35 -2.45 -1.26 -5.94
C ASP A 35 -3.29 -0.87 -4.71
N ILE A 36 -2.62 -0.36 -3.69
CA ILE A 36 -3.26 0.17 -2.49
C ILE A 36 -3.37 1.68 -2.67
N ARG A 37 -4.47 2.09 -3.32
CA ARG A 37 -4.70 3.49 -3.68
C ARG A 37 -5.31 4.23 -2.50
N MET A 38 -4.58 5.22 -1.98
CA MET A 38 -4.97 5.91 -0.76
C MET A 38 -5.59 7.29 -1.00
N THR A 39 -5.28 7.93 -2.14
CA THR A 39 -5.84 9.23 -2.51
C THR A 39 -6.40 9.19 -3.92
N SER A 40 -7.42 10.01 -4.20
CA SER A 40 -7.99 10.16 -5.55
C SER A 40 -6.97 10.82 -6.48
N PRO A 41 -6.50 10.12 -7.53
CA PRO A 41 -5.50 10.67 -8.43
C PRO A 41 -5.98 11.97 -9.08
N ASN A 42 -5.12 12.99 -9.09
CA ASN A 42 -5.36 14.31 -9.70
C ASN A 42 -6.48 15.14 -9.06
N GLU A 43 -7.17 14.65 -8.04
CA GLU A 43 -8.26 15.35 -7.34
C GLU A 43 -7.88 15.75 -5.92
N GLU A 44 -7.16 14.87 -5.20
CA GLU A 44 -6.67 15.13 -3.84
C GLU A 44 -5.19 15.54 -3.84
N PRO A 45 -4.72 16.27 -2.83
CA PRO A 45 -3.29 16.45 -2.59
C PRO A 45 -2.60 15.09 -2.41
N VAL A 46 -1.44 14.94 -3.04
CA VAL A 46 -0.63 13.72 -2.88
C VAL A 46 -0.01 13.66 -1.48
N MET A 47 0.33 12.47 -1.02
CA MET A 47 1.09 12.27 0.21
C MET A 47 2.52 12.81 0.05
N ASN A 48 3.08 13.44 1.09
CA ASN A 48 4.47 13.90 1.04
C ASN A 48 5.45 12.76 1.31
N THR A 49 6.73 13.01 1.00
CA THR A 49 7.78 11.98 1.11
C THR A 49 7.95 11.47 2.52
N ALA A 50 7.90 12.34 3.52
CA ALA A 50 8.16 11.98 4.91
C ALA A 50 7.09 11.05 5.52
N GLU A 51 5.82 11.28 5.24
CA GLU A 51 4.76 10.37 5.69
C GLU A 51 4.74 9.05 4.92
N LEU A 52 5.01 9.09 3.62
CA LEU A 52 5.15 7.87 2.81
C LEU A 52 6.31 7.00 3.30
N HIS A 53 7.45 7.61 3.62
CA HIS A 53 8.62 6.91 4.10
C HIS A 53 8.40 6.30 5.48
N ALA A 54 7.78 7.04 6.40
CA ALA A 54 7.37 6.50 7.69
C ALA A 54 6.41 5.30 7.54
N MET A 55 5.42 5.44 6.68
CA MET A 55 4.45 4.37 6.37
C MET A 55 5.13 3.15 5.75
N GLU A 56 6.10 3.36 4.84
CA GLU A 56 6.86 2.26 4.23
C GLU A 56 7.55 1.41 5.28
N HIS A 57 8.28 2.01 6.21
CA HIS A 57 8.98 1.31 7.28
C HIS A 57 8.03 0.54 8.21
N LEU A 58 6.93 1.17 8.62
CA LEU A 58 5.93 0.55 9.48
C LEU A 58 5.20 -0.60 8.79
N ALA A 59 4.73 -0.39 7.57
CA ALA A 59 4.04 -1.41 6.79
C ALA A 59 4.95 -2.61 6.47
N ALA A 60 6.18 -2.35 6.01
CA ALA A 60 7.13 -3.42 5.72
C ALA A 60 7.46 -4.25 6.97
N THR A 61 7.62 -3.59 8.12
CA THR A 61 7.86 -4.28 9.40
C THR A 61 6.66 -5.14 9.79
N PHE A 62 5.44 -4.60 9.74
CA PHE A 62 4.23 -5.34 10.05
C PHE A 62 4.05 -6.54 9.13
N LEU A 63 4.09 -6.32 7.83
CA LEU A 63 3.82 -7.34 6.81
C LEU A 63 4.81 -8.51 6.89
N ARG A 64 6.11 -8.23 7.02
CA ARG A 64 7.14 -9.29 7.08
C ARG A 64 7.10 -10.08 8.38
N ASN A 65 6.55 -9.53 9.45
CA ASN A 65 6.35 -10.21 10.73
C ASN A 65 4.95 -10.83 10.86
N HIS A 66 4.08 -10.67 9.87
CA HIS A 66 2.74 -11.26 9.91
C HIS A 66 2.82 -12.79 9.82
N LYS A 67 2.11 -13.50 10.72
CA LYS A 67 2.22 -14.97 10.86
C LYS A 67 1.88 -15.72 9.57
N GLU A 68 0.83 -15.30 8.88
CA GLU A 68 0.35 -15.98 7.67
C GLU A 68 1.02 -15.44 6.41
N PHE A 69 1.05 -14.11 6.25
CA PHE A 69 1.51 -13.46 5.03
C PHE A 69 3.01 -13.16 4.99
N GLY A 70 3.70 -13.10 6.14
CA GLY A 70 5.11 -12.74 6.19
C GLY A 70 5.99 -13.51 5.20
N PRO A 71 5.89 -14.85 5.12
CA PRO A 71 6.67 -15.65 4.15
C PRO A 71 6.29 -15.40 2.68
N LYS A 72 5.14 -14.79 2.42
CA LYS A 72 4.60 -14.54 1.07
C LYS A 72 4.90 -13.12 0.59
N VAL A 73 5.29 -12.21 1.48
CA VAL A 73 5.57 -10.81 1.14
C VAL A 73 6.85 -10.71 0.33
N ILE A 74 6.73 -10.19 -0.88
CA ILE A 74 7.86 -9.90 -1.77
C ILE A 74 8.29 -8.45 -1.60
N TYR A 75 7.34 -7.52 -1.64
CA TYR A 75 7.63 -6.09 -1.60
C TYR A 75 6.44 -5.27 -1.11
N TRP A 76 6.73 -4.21 -0.38
CA TRP A 76 5.85 -3.09 -0.10
C TRP A 76 6.60 -1.79 -0.36
N GLY A 77 6.00 -0.84 -1.05
CA GLY A 77 6.62 0.46 -1.25
C GLY A 77 5.70 1.47 -1.94
N PRO A 78 6.02 2.76 -1.82
CA PRO A 78 5.22 3.84 -2.37
C PRO A 78 5.31 3.89 -3.90
N MET A 79 4.24 4.37 -4.52
CA MET A 79 4.23 4.73 -5.95
C MET A 79 4.93 6.07 -6.15
N GLY A 80 5.60 6.25 -7.28
CA GLY A 80 6.25 7.50 -7.64
C GLY A 80 5.30 8.71 -7.73
N CYS A 81 4.01 8.48 -8.05
CA CYS A 81 2.97 9.51 -8.05
C CYS A 81 2.49 9.92 -6.65
N ARG A 82 2.87 9.18 -5.63
CA ARG A 82 2.55 9.43 -4.21
C ARG A 82 1.05 9.43 -3.88
N THR A 83 0.26 8.65 -4.62
CA THR A 83 -1.18 8.47 -4.37
C THR A 83 -1.51 7.13 -3.72
N GLY A 84 -0.53 6.26 -3.53
CA GLY A 84 -0.70 4.96 -2.92
C GLY A 84 0.60 4.17 -2.87
N ASN A 85 0.47 2.89 -2.55
CA ASN A 85 1.57 1.94 -2.41
C ASN A 85 1.31 0.67 -3.21
N TYR A 86 2.36 -0.06 -3.54
CA TYR A 86 2.27 -1.42 -4.07
C TYR A 86 2.58 -2.46 -2.99
N LEU A 87 1.77 -3.51 -2.97
CA LEU A 87 2.05 -4.75 -2.24
C LEU A 87 2.21 -5.89 -3.25
N LEU A 88 3.31 -6.61 -3.19
CA LEU A 88 3.55 -7.82 -3.97
C LEU A 88 3.54 -9.03 -3.05
N LEU A 89 2.70 -10.01 -3.36
CA LEU A 89 2.60 -11.28 -2.65
C LEU A 89 2.87 -12.46 -3.58
N ASN A 90 3.59 -13.44 -3.08
CA ASN A 90 3.67 -14.76 -3.71
C ASN A 90 2.38 -15.53 -3.42
N GLY A 91 1.57 -15.73 -4.45
CA GLY A 91 0.28 -16.41 -4.40
C GLY A 91 -0.70 -15.78 -5.38
N ASP A 92 -1.75 -16.53 -5.71
CA ASP A 92 -2.86 -16.10 -6.54
C ASP A 92 -3.98 -15.58 -5.65
N TYR A 93 -4.11 -14.26 -5.57
CA TYR A 93 -5.04 -13.57 -4.68
C TYR A 93 -5.95 -12.61 -5.45
N GLU A 94 -7.16 -12.41 -4.92
CA GLU A 94 -8.06 -11.35 -5.31
C GLU A 94 -8.01 -10.17 -4.31
N SER A 95 -8.52 -9.01 -4.72
CA SER A 95 -8.52 -7.81 -3.87
C SER A 95 -9.15 -8.06 -2.50
N ARG A 96 -10.26 -8.81 -2.44
CA ARG A 96 -10.96 -9.12 -1.17
C ARG A 96 -10.13 -9.95 -0.21
N ASP A 97 -9.24 -10.78 -0.72
CA ASP A 97 -8.46 -11.71 0.13
C ASP A 97 -7.50 -10.95 1.05
N ILE A 98 -7.06 -9.77 0.63
CA ILE A 98 -6.10 -8.97 1.41
C ILE A 98 -6.72 -7.80 2.17
N VAL A 99 -8.02 -7.52 2.02
CA VAL A 99 -8.67 -6.42 2.76
C VAL A 99 -8.51 -6.58 4.28
N PRO A 100 -8.70 -7.76 4.88
CA PRO A 100 -8.44 -7.93 6.32
C PRO A 100 -6.99 -7.63 6.71
N LEU A 101 -6.02 -8.09 5.92
CA LEU A 101 -4.59 -7.79 6.13
C LEU A 101 -4.31 -6.29 6.06
N MET A 102 -4.94 -5.58 5.12
CA MET A 102 -4.79 -4.13 5.01
C MET A 102 -5.39 -3.40 6.21
N ILE A 103 -6.56 -3.85 6.69
CA ILE A 103 -7.16 -3.28 7.91
C ILE A 103 -6.20 -3.45 9.09
N GLU A 104 -5.71 -4.66 9.36
CA GLU A 104 -4.77 -4.92 10.46
C GLU A 104 -3.50 -4.07 10.34
N MET A 105 -2.93 -3.96 9.14
CA MET A 105 -1.72 -3.18 8.89
C MET A 105 -1.93 -1.68 9.13
N PHE A 106 -3.02 -1.11 8.59
CA PHE A 106 -3.29 0.32 8.76
C PHE A 106 -3.74 0.66 10.18
N GLU A 107 -4.39 -0.26 10.90
CA GLU A 107 -4.64 -0.14 12.33
C GLU A 107 -3.32 -0.12 13.12
N PHE A 108 -2.39 -1.02 12.80
CA PHE A 108 -1.05 -1.01 13.38
C PHE A 108 -0.34 0.34 13.17
N ILE A 109 -0.39 0.91 11.96
CA ILE A 109 0.22 2.21 11.67
C ILE A 109 -0.49 3.33 12.43
N ARG A 110 -1.82 3.36 12.43
CA ARG A 110 -2.62 4.36 13.15
C ARG A 110 -2.29 4.40 14.65
N ASP A 111 -2.12 3.23 15.25
CA ASP A 111 -1.96 3.08 16.69
C ASP A 111 -0.49 3.00 17.12
N PHE A 112 0.44 3.08 16.17
CA PHE A 112 1.87 2.95 16.46
C PHE A 112 2.37 4.04 17.39
N GLU A 113 3.15 3.63 18.40
CA GLU A 113 3.84 4.51 19.34
C GLU A 113 5.32 4.13 19.41
N GLY A 114 6.18 5.12 19.57
CA GLY A 114 7.62 4.93 19.71
C GLY A 114 8.41 5.28 18.45
N GLU A 115 9.63 4.78 18.39
CA GLU A 115 10.54 5.03 17.28
C GLU A 115 10.19 4.15 16.08
N ILE A 116 10.18 4.75 14.88
CA ILE A 116 9.92 4.01 13.64
C ILE A 116 11.04 2.97 13.43
N PRO A 117 10.71 1.69 13.17
CA PRO A 117 11.70 0.66 12.92
C PRO A 117 12.65 1.05 11.77
N GLY A 118 13.93 0.90 11.98
CA GLY A 118 14.96 1.24 10.98
C GLY A 118 15.19 2.73 10.77
N ALA A 119 14.63 3.62 11.58
CA ALA A 119 14.83 5.07 11.50
C ALA A 119 16.19 5.49 12.11
N SER A 120 17.27 4.95 11.59
CA SER A 120 18.63 5.30 12.01
C SER A 120 19.54 5.51 10.80
N ALA A 121 20.62 6.26 10.98
CA ALA A 121 21.60 6.49 9.93
C ALA A 121 22.30 5.20 9.44
N LYS A 122 22.30 4.17 10.26
CA LYS A 122 22.87 2.85 9.92
C LYS A 122 21.91 2.03 9.05
N ASP A 123 20.60 2.14 9.29
CA ASP A 123 19.61 1.23 8.74
C ASP A 123 18.86 1.83 7.55
N CYS A 124 18.86 3.17 7.41
CA CYS A 124 18.13 3.88 6.37
C CYS A 124 18.97 4.99 5.74
N GLY A 125 18.92 5.09 4.41
CA GLY A 125 19.67 6.09 3.64
C GLY A 125 19.19 7.53 3.82
N ASN A 126 17.99 7.75 4.39
CA ASN A 126 17.40 9.07 4.64
C ASN A 126 16.48 9.08 5.87
N TYR A 127 17.00 8.62 6.99
CA TYR A 127 16.24 8.33 8.21
C TYR A 127 15.57 9.56 8.85
N LEU A 128 16.02 10.78 8.53
CA LEU A 128 15.43 12.03 9.05
C LEU A 128 14.17 12.46 8.29
N ASP A 129 13.92 11.94 7.09
CA ASP A 129 12.74 12.26 6.28
C ASP A 129 11.58 11.31 6.62
N MET A 130 11.08 11.38 7.85
CA MET A 130 9.96 10.58 8.35
C MET A 130 9.01 11.41 9.19
N ASN A 131 7.71 11.31 8.91
CA ASN A 131 6.64 11.98 9.65
C ASN A 131 5.62 10.95 10.16
N LEU A 132 5.83 10.48 11.38
CA LEU A 132 4.94 9.49 12.01
C LEU A 132 3.52 10.04 12.21
N GLY A 133 3.39 11.29 12.67
CA GLY A 133 2.08 11.89 12.93
C GLY A 133 1.20 11.93 11.69
N MET A 134 1.76 12.31 10.54
CA MET A 134 1.03 12.31 9.26
C MET A 134 0.81 10.89 8.71
N ALA A 135 1.73 9.96 8.89
CA ALA A 135 1.51 8.56 8.53
C ALA A 135 0.32 7.95 9.30
N LYS A 136 0.24 8.21 10.61
CA LYS A 136 -0.91 7.79 11.46
C LYS A 136 -2.21 8.43 11.00
N TYR A 137 -2.22 9.72 10.69
CA TYR A 137 -3.40 10.42 10.17
C TYR A 137 -3.89 9.82 8.84
N LEU A 138 -2.98 9.59 7.90
CA LEU A 138 -3.32 9.01 6.59
C LEU A 138 -3.81 7.56 6.71
N ALA A 139 -3.21 6.78 7.61
CA ALA A 139 -3.69 5.43 7.91
C ALA A 139 -5.11 5.45 8.45
N LYS A 140 -5.40 6.34 9.43
CA LYS A 140 -6.75 6.52 9.96
C LYS A 140 -7.75 6.95 8.88
N LYS A 141 -7.38 7.92 8.04
CA LYS A 141 -8.21 8.40 6.93
C LYS A 141 -8.58 7.25 5.99
N PHE A 142 -7.61 6.45 5.57
CA PHE A 142 -7.84 5.33 4.66
C PHE A 142 -8.70 4.22 5.28
N LEU A 143 -8.51 3.92 6.56
CA LEU A 143 -9.38 3.01 7.32
C LEU A 143 -10.83 3.49 7.34
N ASP A 144 -11.05 4.74 7.78
CA ASP A 144 -12.39 5.28 8.01
C ASP A 144 -13.15 5.52 6.71
N GLU A 145 -12.48 6.02 5.67
CA GLU A 145 -13.12 6.41 4.41
C GLU A 145 -13.25 5.26 3.40
N VAL A 146 -12.40 4.23 3.51
CA VAL A 146 -12.31 3.18 2.50
C VAL A 146 -12.41 1.78 3.09
N LEU A 147 -11.48 1.39 3.96
CA LEU A 147 -11.29 -0.02 4.30
C LEU A 147 -12.41 -0.62 5.17
N TYR A 148 -12.92 0.12 6.16
CA TYR A 148 -13.92 -0.41 7.09
C TYR A 148 -15.27 -0.71 6.42
N ASP A 149 -15.58 -0.06 5.31
CA ASP A 149 -16.80 -0.30 4.53
C ASP A 149 -16.49 -0.28 3.02
N ILE A 150 -15.52 -1.10 2.62
CA ILE A 150 -15.02 -1.09 1.25
C ILE A 150 -16.10 -1.53 0.26
N LYS A 151 -16.39 -0.68 -0.70
CA LYS A 151 -17.40 -0.92 -1.72
C LYS A 151 -16.85 -1.79 -2.87
N PRO A 152 -17.69 -2.54 -3.60
CA PRO A 152 -17.23 -3.38 -4.71
C PRO A 152 -16.45 -2.63 -5.79
N ASP A 153 -16.82 -1.40 -6.09
CA ASP A 153 -16.16 -0.52 -7.07
C ASP A 153 -14.77 -0.02 -6.62
N ARG A 154 -14.40 -0.29 -5.36
CA ARG A 154 -13.08 0.00 -4.78
C ARG A 154 -12.16 -1.23 -4.77
N LEU A 155 -12.58 -2.32 -5.38
CA LEU A 155 -11.87 -3.60 -5.45
C LEU A 155 -11.52 -4.01 -6.88
N VAL A 156 -12.06 -3.31 -7.88
CA VAL A 156 -11.84 -3.56 -9.31
C VAL A 156 -11.57 -2.24 -9.99
N TYR A 157 -10.59 -2.20 -10.87
CA TYR A 157 -10.30 -0.98 -11.62
C TYR A 157 -11.50 -0.50 -12.43
N PRO A 158 -11.72 0.82 -12.52
CA PRO A 158 -12.75 1.38 -13.37
C PRO A 158 -12.49 1.06 -14.85
N GLU A 159 -13.57 0.78 -15.59
CA GLU A 159 -13.55 0.59 -17.04
C GLU A 159 -13.50 1.93 -17.80
#